data_3f0a6f8d0edd31bae1e9bf2a90f213d4
#
_entry.id   3f0a6f8d0edd31bae1e9bf2a90f213d4
#
_cell.length_a   1.000
_cell.length_b   1.000
_cell.length_c   1.000
_cell.angle_alpha   90.00
_cell.angle_beta   90.00
_cell.angle_gamma   90.00
#
_symmetry.space_group_name_H-M   'P 1'
#
loop_
_entity.id
_entity.type
_entity.pdbx_description
1 polymer ?
#
loop_
_entity_poly.entity_id
_entity_poly.type
_entity_poly.pdbx_seq_one_letter_code
_entity_poly.pdbx_strand_id
1 'polypeptide(L)'
;MAAGWALLHSLWQGAALALALATLLLAVRSPRVRYVAACAALPLTLGCFGITMQRLMPESRPDVRITRSAAVARVDVADPVDVPNAAALEVMVPWLSMFWLGGVCVFYLRHLAGWASVGRLRRRGVCAADTLWQHRLDQLSATLRVSQPVRLLESCFVDAPIVLGHLRPVILLPIGLLTGLPAAQIEAILLHELAHVRRHDYLVNLVQRLVEGLFFYHPAVWWISHVIRTERENCCDDLAVAMSGDAHLYASALAVLEANRQSANRELALAATGGSVVKRMQRLLYPKCTAAAKESWAPFVMTVILMTTATLALPAWQTAAPAVTPYTKWVNEDVVYIITAQERAAFLNLTTDPERNHFIEQFWLQRDPTPGTPENEMKEEHYRRIAYSNNRFAESVAGWQTDRGRIYIVYGPPDEIESHPSGGERRNPWEDWMYHYIGGVGKRVIVTFVKETGDYRQTRDPH
;
A
#
# COMPACT_ATOMS: atom_id res chain seq x y z
N MET A 1 10.50 2.11 5.06
CA MET A 1 10.78 1.16 3.96
C MET A 1 9.56 0.28 3.65
N ALA A 2 9.05 -0.55 4.56
CA ALA A 2 7.92 -1.46 4.32
C ALA A 2 6.68 -0.78 3.71
N ALA A 3 6.27 0.39 4.21
CA ALA A 3 5.13 1.14 3.70
C ALA A 3 5.29 1.55 2.23
N GLY A 4 6.46 2.05 1.83
CA GLY A 4 6.72 2.47 0.45
C GLY A 4 6.66 1.29 -0.53
N TRP A 5 7.23 0.15 -0.17
CA TRP A 5 7.11 -1.07 -0.97
C TRP A 5 5.66 -1.59 -1.05
N ALA A 6 4.91 -1.55 0.06
CA ALA A 6 3.50 -1.91 0.06
C ALA A 6 2.66 -1.01 -0.86
N LEU A 7 2.96 0.30 -0.92
CA LEU A 7 2.33 1.23 -1.85
C LEU A 7 2.59 0.87 -3.32
N LEU A 8 3.83 0.52 -3.66
CA LEU A 8 4.18 0.07 -5.01
C LEU A 8 3.48 -1.24 -5.38
N HIS A 9 3.48 -2.22 -4.46
CA HIS A 9 2.77 -3.48 -4.68
C HIS A 9 1.26 -3.30 -4.82
N SER A 10 0.66 -2.35 -4.12
CA SER A 10 -0.77 -2.09 -4.22
C SER A 10 -1.21 -1.73 -5.66
N LEU A 11 -0.34 -1.06 -6.46
CA LEU A 11 -0.68 -0.63 -7.82
C LEU A 11 -1.05 -1.81 -8.73
N TRP A 12 -0.23 -2.85 -8.77
CA TRP A 12 -0.53 -4.00 -9.61
C TRP A 12 -1.61 -4.91 -8.99
N GLN A 13 -1.68 -5.01 -7.65
CA GLN A 13 -2.73 -5.75 -6.94
C GLN A 13 -4.11 -5.15 -7.22
N GLY A 14 -4.24 -3.84 -7.09
CA GLY A 14 -5.47 -3.13 -7.40
C GLY A 14 -5.83 -3.18 -8.90
N ALA A 15 -4.84 -3.14 -9.80
CA ALA A 15 -5.07 -3.33 -11.22
C ALA A 15 -5.60 -4.73 -11.54
N ALA A 16 -5.06 -5.77 -10.91
CA ALA A 16 -5.54 -7.15 -11.06
C ALA A 16 -6.99 -7.30 -10.56
N LEU A 17 -7.31 -6.73 -9.39
CA LEU A 17 -8.67 -6.72 -8.84
C LEU A 17 -9.64 -5.96 -9.75
N ALA A 18 -9.24 -4.83 -10.30
CA ALA A 18 -10.07 -4.07 -11.24
C ALA A 18 -10.31 -4.84 -12.54
N LEU A 19 -9.28 -5.52 -13.06
CA LEU A 19 -9.43 -6.37 -14.25
C LEU A 19 -10.39 -7.55 -13.98
N ALA A 20 -10.26 -8.19 -12.83
CA ALA A 20 -11.16 -9.25 -12.40
C ALA A 20 -12.59 -8.76 -12.25
N LEU A 21 -12.80 -7.59 -11.66
CA LEU A 21 -14.12 -6.96 -11.58
C LEU A 21 -14.64 -6.60 -12.98
N ALA A 22 -13.81 -6.04 -13.87
CA ALA A 22 -14.20 -5.69 -15.22
C ALA A 22 -14.71 -6.91 -16.02
N THR A 23 -14.00 -8.05 -15.94
CA THR A 23 -14.42 -9.30 -16.59
C THR A 23 -15.74 -9.82 -16.02
N LEU A 24 -15.93 -9.74 -14.69
CA LEU A 24 -17.20 -10.08 -14.05
C LEU A 24 -18.34 -9.19 -14.53
N LEU A 25 -18.11 -7.88 -14.63
CA LEU A 25 -19.12 -6.91 -15.08
C LEU A 25 -19.56 -7.11 -16.56
N LEU A 26 -18.72 -7.72 -17.40
CA LEU A 26 -19.09 -8.10 -18.78
C LEU A 26 -20.06 -9.28 -18.79
N ALA A 27 -19.98 -10.17 -17.82
CA ALA A 27 -20.80 -11.37 -17.74
C ALA A 27 -22.12 -11.14 -16.99
N VAL A 28 -22.10 -10.32 -15.95
CA VAL A 28 -23.24 -10.11 -15.06
C VAL A 28 -24.00 -8.85 -15.46
N ARG A 29 -25.32 -9.00 -15.63
CA ARG A 29 -26.23 -7.89 -16.03
C ARG A 29 -27.02 -7.31 -14.87
N SER A 30 -27.23 -8.08 -13.81
CA SER A 30 -27.99 -7.63 -12.66
C SER A 30 -27.27 -6.50 -11.92
N PRO A 31 -27.83 -5.28 -11.81
CA PRO A 31 -27.22 -4.17 -11.13
C PRO A 31 -26.90 -4.48 -9.65
N ARG A 32 -27.72 -5.31 -9.01
CA ARG A 32 -27.49 -5.73 -7.61
C ARG A 32 -26.22 -6.55 -7.46
N VAL A 33 -25.99 -7.55 -8.34
CA VAL A 33 -24.81 -8.40 -8.28
C VAL A 33 -23.56 -7.59 -8.63
N ARG A 34 -23.63 -6.72 -9.64
CA ARG A 34 -22.56 -5.79 -10.04
C ARG A 34 -22.18 -4.87 -8.90
N TYR A 35 -23.18 -4.30 -8.22
CA TYR A 35 -22.98 -3.43 -7.05
C TYR A 35 -22.29 -4.17 -5.91
N VAL A 36 -22.78 -5.36 -5.54
CA VAL A 36 -22.19 -6.16 -4.44
C VAL A 36 -20.76 -6.57 -4.77
N ALA A 37 -20.49 -7.00 -6.00
CA ALA A 37 -19.15 -7.36 -6.43
C ALA A 37 -18.17 -6.16 -6.36
N ALA A 38 -18.61 -4.99 -6.83
CA ALA A 38 -17.81 -3.78 -6.76
C ALA A 38 -17.59 -3.33 -5.31
N CYS A 39 -18.62 -3.42 -4.44
CA CYS A 39 -18.49 -3.14 -3.00
C CYS A 39 -17.51 -4.11 -2.31
N ALA A 40 -17.44 -5.37 -2.73
CA ALA A 40 -16.48 -6.34 -2.18
C ALA A 40 -15.03 -6.09 -2.65
N ALA A 41 -14.84 -5.54 -3.85
CA ALA A 41 -13.51 -5.27 -4.40
C ALA A 41 -12.72 -4.23 -3.59
N LEU A 42 -13.39 -3.20 -3.02
CA LEU A 42 -12.70 -2.18 -2.23
C LEU A 42 -12.05 -2.72 -0.93
N PRO A 43 -12.76 -3.42 -0.03
CA PRO A 43 -12.14 -3.99 1.15
C PRO A 43 -11.11 -5.07 0.79
N LEU A 44 -11.26 -5.79 -0.34
CA LEU A 44 -10.23 -6.70 -0.83
C LEU A 44 -8.94 -5.97 -1.18
N THR A 45 -9.02 -4.81 -1.85
CA THR A 45 -7.84 -3.97 -2.13
C THR A 45 -7.14 -3.56 -0.83
N LEU A 46 -7.91 -3.13 0.18
CA LEU A 46 -7.37 -2.79 1.50
C LEU A 46 -6.75 -4.00 2.20
N GLY A 47 -7.39 -5.17 2.11
CA GLY A 47 -6.90 -6.43 2.66
C GLY A 47 -5.57 -6.86 2.03
N CYS A 48 -5.46 -6.82 0.70
CA CYS A 48 -4.22 -7.13 -0.01
C CYS A 48 -3.07 -6.20 0.42
N PHE A 49 -3.35 -4.89 0.52
CA PHE A 49 -2.38 -3.92 1.03
C PHE A 49 -1.95 -4.22 2.46
N GLY A 50 -2.90 -4.52 3.36
CA GLY A 50 -2.62 -4.85 4.76
C GLY A 50 -1.76 -6.10 4.91
N ILE A 51 -2.08 -7.17 4.17
CA ILE A 51 -1.29 -8.41 4.14
C ILE A 51 0.12 -8.15 3.60
N THR A 52 0.24 -7.38 2.51
CA THR A 52 1.55 -7.01 1.95
C THR A 52 2.36 -6.19 2.95
N MET A 53 1.74 -5.22 3.60
CA MET A 53 2.37 -4.40 4.65
C MET A 53 2.87 -5.26 5.82
N GLN A 54 2.04 -6.19 6.31
CA GLN A 54 2.40 -7.10 7.39
C GLN A 54 3.57 -8.01 7.02
N ARG A 55 3.61 -8.53 5.80
CA ARG A 55 4.71 -9.38 5.31
C ARG A 55 6.03 -8.64 5.13
N LEU A 56 5.97 -7.35 4.81
CA LEU A 56 7.15 -6.49 4.63
C LEU A 56 7.64 -5.88 5.96
N MET A 57 6.87 -5.98 7.04
CA MET A 57 7.35 -5.61 8.37
C MET A 57 8.38 -6.63 8.83
N PRO A 58 9.57 -6.18 9.33
CA PRO A 58 10.50 -7.10 9.96
C PRO A 58 9.79 -7.76 11.15
N GLU A 59 9.78 -9.09 11.18
CA GLU A 59 9.33 -9.81 12.37
C GLU A 59 10.16 -9.32 13.56
N SER A 60 9.49 -8.77 14.55
CA SER A 60 10.07 -8.58 15.88
C SER A 60 10.35 -9.98 16.42
N ARG A 61 11.53 -10.54 16.09
CA ARG A 61 11.97 -11.76 16.74
C ARG A 61 11.96 -11.47 18.24
N PRO A 62 11.27 -12.26 19.06
CA PRO A 62 11.43 -12.14 20.48
C PRO A 62 12.92 -12.23 20.76
N ASP A 63 13.42 -11.30 21.56
CA ASP A 63 14.79 -11.35 22.09
C ASP A 63 14.99 -12.71 22.78
N VAL A 64 15.36 -13.70 22.00
CA VAL A 64 15.96 -14.90 22.54
C VAL A 64 17.30 -14.42 23.07
N ARG A 65 17.31 -14.09 24.36
CA ARG A 65 18.55 -13.99 25.13
C ARG A 65 19.28 -15.32 24.96
N ILE A 66 20.01 -15.41 23.87
CA ILE A 66 21.05 -16.42 23.74
C ILE A 66 22.11 -15.98 24.74
N THR A 67 22.06 -16.60 25.91
CA THR A 67 23.18 -16.65 26.84
C THR A 67 24.42 -16.93 26.02
N ARG A 68 25.34 -15.99 26.11
CA ARG A 68 26.70 -15.99 25.55
C ARG A 68 27.21 -17.38 25.19
N SER A 69 27.31 -17.64 23.89
CA SER A 69 28.41 -18.42 23.37
C SER A 69 28.75 -17.91 21.98
N ALA A 70 29.94 -17.35 21.89
CA ALA A 70 30.76 -17.08 20.70
C ALA A 70 30.10 -16.46 19.46
N ALA A 71 30.36 -15.22 19.35
CA ALA A 71 30.37 -14.35 18.19
C ALA A 71 31.11 -14.93 16.99
N VAL A 72 30.65 -14.57 15.79
CA VAL A 72 31.48 -14.51 14.59
C VAL A 72 30.68 -13.93 13.42
N ALA A 73 31.06 -13.08 12.73
CA ALA A 73 31.85 -12.29 11.85
C ALA A 73 31.26 -11.99 10.46
N ARG A 74 31.80 -11.09 9.81
CA ARG A 74 31.37 -10.55 8.51
C ARG A 74 32.50 -10.14 7.60
N VAL A 75 32.20 -10.05 6.32
CA VAL A 75 33.18 -9.68 5.34
C VAL A 75 32.60 -9.16 4.04
N ASP A 76 33.24 -8.19 3.43
CA ASP A 76 32.87 -7.58 2.18
C ASP A 76 33.14 -8.45 0.95
N VAL A 77 32.25 -8.32 0.02
CA VAL A 77 32.34 -8.95 -1.29
C VAL A 77 32.27 -7.90 -2.34
N ALA A 78 33.09 -8.11 -3.41
CA ALA A 78 33.07 -7.40 -4.66
C ALA A 78 31.73 -6.77 -5.00
N ASP A 79 31.78 -5.52 -5.43
CA ASP A 79 30.65 -4.70 -5.86
C ASP A 79 29.53 -5.54 -6.44
N PRO A 80 28.30 -5.44 -5.90
CA PRO A 80 27.16 -5.92 -6.64
C PRO A 80 27.23 -5.23 -7.99
N VAL A 81 27.08 -5.98 -9.05
CA VAL A 81 26.90 -5.43 -10.39
C VAL A 81 25.94 -4.25 -10.20
N ASP A 82 26.47 -3.06 -10.39
CA ASP A 82 25.75 -1.81 -10.31
C ASP A 82 24.52 -1.94 -11.21
N VAL A 83 23.40 -2.30 -10.65
CA VAL A 83 22.10 -2.03 -11.24
C VAL A 83 21.78 -0.62 -10.79
N PRO A 84 22.08 0.40 -11.60
CA PRO A 84 22.03 1.81 -11.17
C PRO A 84 20.66 2.23 -10.66
N ASN A 85 19.62 1.40 -10.88
CA ASN A 85 18.25 1.65 -10.47
C ASN A 85 17.88 1.11 -9.07
N ALA A 86 18.60 0.15 -8.51
CA ALA A 86 18.22 -0.43 -7.20
C ALA A 86 18.55 0.52 -6.05
N ALA A 87 19.73 1.12 -6.04
CA ALA A 87 20.15 2.07 -5.02
C ALA A 87 19.30 3.36 -5.04
N ALA A 88 18.93 3.85 -6.24
CA ALA A 88 18.05 5.01 -6.38
C ALA A 88 16.64 4.73 -5.83
N LEU A 89 16.10 3.53 -6.05
CA LEU A 89 14.81 3.12 -5.50
C LEU A 89 14.83 3.03 -3.97
N GLU A 90 15.87 2.49 -3.38
CA GLU A 90 16.00 2.39 -1.92
C GLU A 90 16.03 3.76 -1.23
N VAL A 91 16.65 4.75 -1.85
CA VAL A 91 16.65 6.14 -1.35
C VAL A 91 15.29 6.79 -1.51
N MET A 92 14.53 6.49 -2.58
CA MET A 92 13.24 7.12 -2.87
C MET A 92 12.07 6.51 -2.07
N VAL A 93 12.13 5.23 -1.72
CA VAL A 93 11.03 4.52 -1.04
C VAL A 93 10.59 5.16 0.29
N PRO A 94 11.48 5.64 1.19
CA PRO A 94 11.06 6.36 2.41
C PRO A 94 10.29 7.65 2.12
N TRP A 95 10.72 8.42 1.10
CA TRP A 95 10.05 9.65 0.69
C TRP A 95 8.65 9.39 0.14
N LEU A 96 8.46 8.28 -0.57
CA LEU A 96 7.15 7.87 -1.08
C LEU A 96 6.13 7.70 0.04
N SER A 97 6.51 7.11 1.17
CA SER A 97 5.62 6.96 2.34
C SER A 97 5.29 8.30 3.00
N MET A 98 6.23 9.25 3.03
CA MET A 98 5.97 10.60 3.55
C MET A 98 5.02 11.39 2.64
N PHE A 99 5.23 11.37 1.33
CA PHE A 99 4.32 11.98 0.35
C PHE A 99 2.92 11.36 0.41
N TRP A 100 2.85 10.04 0.54
CA TRP A 100 1.58 9.35 0.73
C TRP A 100 0.85 9.82 1.99
N LEU A 101 1.52 9.88 3.13
CA LEU A 101 0.93 10.34 4.38
C LEU A 101 0.42 11.78 4.25
N GLY A 102 1.22 12.66 3.65
CA GLY A 102 0.82 14.04 3.36
C GLY A 102 -0.44 14.12 2.49
N GLY A 103 -0.49 13.34 1.40
CA GLY A 103 -1.65 13.25 0.52
C GLY A 103 -2.91 12.73 1.22
N VAL A 104 -2.76 11.70 2.07
CA VAL A 104 -3.85 11.17 2.91
C VAL A 104 -4.38 12.24 3.86
N CYS A 105 -3.49 12.99 4.54
CA CYS A 105 -3.89 14.08 5.41
C CYS A 105 -4.66 15.18 4.67
N VAL A 106 -4.15 15.61 3.52
CA VAL A 106 -4.82 16.64 2.69
C VAL A 106 -6.19 16.15 2.23
N PHE A 107 -6.28 14.88 1.78
CA PHE A 107 -7.54 14.28 1.35
C PHE A 107 -8.58 14.30 2.46
N TYR A 108 -8.26 13.82 3.65
CA TYR A 108 -9.23 13.79 4.76
C TYR A 108 -9.55 15.17 5.33
N LEU A 109 -8.59 16.08 5.42
CA LEU A 109 -8.86 17.47 5.84
C LEU A 109 -9.84 18.15 4.89
N ARG A 110 -9.67 17.98 3.57
CA ARG A 110 -10.62 18.49 2.57
C ARG A 110 -12.01 17.87 2.73
N HIS A 111 -12.10 16.57 3.00
CA HIS A 111 -13.38 15.89 3.21
C HIS A 111 -14.06 16.29 4.52
N LEU A 112 -13.30 16.48 5.60
CA LEU A 112 -13.80 17.00 6.87
C LEU A 112 -14.36 18.43 6.72
N ALA A 113 -13.67 19.29 5.97
CA ALA A 113 -14.16 20.62 5.66
C ALA A 113 -15.47 20.57 4.84
N GLY A 114 -15.55 19.68 3.85
CA GLY A 114 -16.78 19.41 3.11
C GLY A 114 -17.93 18.92 4.00
N TRP A 115 -17.64 17.99 4.90
CA TRP A 115 -18.63 17.45 5.85
C TRP A 115 -19.13 18.52 6.83
N ALA A 116 -18.25 19.40 7.31
CA ALA A 116 -18.63 20.55 8.13
C ALA A 116 -19.56 21.53 7.36
N SER A 117 -19.32 21.69 6.06
CA SER A 117 -20.17 22.51 5.18
C SER A 117 -21.56 21.91 5.01
N VAL A 118 -21.66 20.58 4.84
CA VAL A 118 -22.95 19.85 4.81
C VAL A 118 -23.72 20.02 6.12
N GLY A 119 -23.01 20.02 7.27
CA GLY A 119 -23.63 20.30 8.56
C GLY A 119 -24.25 21.70 8.66
N ARG A 120 -23.66 22.69 7.96
CA ARG A 120 -24.22 24.06 7.85
C ARG A 120 -25.46 24.10 6.94
N LEU A 121 -25.45 23.34 5.81
CA LEU A 121 -26.60 23.24 4.92
C LEU A 121 -27.85 22.68 5.60
N ARG A 122 -27.71 21.79 6.59
CA ARG A 122 -28.84 21.27 7.40
C ARG A 122 -29.45 22.32 8.33
N ARG A 123 -28.79 23.42 8.60
CA ARG A 123 -29.20 24.40 9.61
C ARG A 123 -29.52 25.77 9.05
N ARG A 124 -29.09 26.09 7.82
CA ARG A 124 -29.24 27.40 7.20
C ARG A 124 -30.03 27.28 5.89
N GLY A 125 -30.96 28.21 5.67
CA GLY A 125 -31.76 28.27 4.44
C GLY A 125 -32.60 27.01 4.20
N VAL A 126 -33.09 26.37 5.29
CA VAL A 126 -33.99 25.21 5.24
C VAL A 126 -35.31 25.58 5.88
N CYS A 127 -36.41 25.15 5.27
CA CYS A 127 -37.74 25.19 5.81
C CYS A 127 -38.34 23.78 5.86
N ALA A 128 -39.29 23.56 6.77
CA ALA A 128 -40.02 22.31 6.79
C ALA A 128 -40.91 22.24 5.52
N ALA A 129 -40.93 21.07 4.90
CA ALA A 129 -41.88 20.84 3.80
C ALA A 129 -43.31 20.83 4.34
N ASP A 130 -44.29 21.02 3.43
CA ASP A 130 -45.69 20.92 3.79
C ASP A 130 -46.02 19.60 4.51
N THR A 131 -46.88 19.67 5.51
CA THR A 131 -47.30 18.53 6.33
C THR A 131 -47.90 17.42 5.48
N LEU A 132 -48.59 17.78 4.37
CA LEU A 132 -49.11 16.83 3.40
C LEU A 132 -48.00 15.96 2.80
N TRP A 133 -46.90 16.57 2.37
CA TRP A 133 -45.77 15.87 1.79
C TRP A 133 -44.95 15.06 2.83
N GLN A 134 -44.86 15.56 4.06
CA GLN A 134 -44.24 14.76 5.14
C GLN A 134 -45.07 13.50 5.39
N HIS A 135 -46.39 13.63 5.49
CA HIS A 135 -47.28 12.48 5.69
C HIS A 135 -47.21 11.48 4.52
N ARG A 136 -47.12 11.99 3.27
CA ARG A 136 -46.93 11.15 2.09
C ARG A 136 -45.61 10.41 2.12
N LEU A 137 -44.50 11.08 2.53
CA LEU A 137 -43.22 10.46 2.71
C LEU A 137 -43.23 9.34 3.77
N ASP A 138 -43.97 9.54 4.88
CA ASP A 138 -44.13 8.52 5.91
C ASP A 138 -44.84 7.27 5.38
N GLN A 139 -45.89 7.45 4.55
CA GLN A 139 -46.55 6.33 3.86
C GLN A 139 -45.64 5.58 2.93
N LEU A 140 -44.86 6.29 2.09
CA LEU A 140 -43.87 5.68 1.20
C LEU A 140 -42.78 4.96 1.94
N SER A 141 -42.34 5.53 3.08
CA SER A 141 -41.35 4.92 3.97
C SER A 141 -41.86 3.61 4.56
N ALA A 142 -43.13 3.58 5.02
CA ALA A 142 -43.74 2.36 5.51
C ALA A 142 -43.86 1.28 4.42
N THR A 143 -44.25 1.66 3.20
CA THR A 143 -44.35 0.75 2.05
C THR A 143 -42.97 0.17 1.68
N LEU A 144 -41.93 0.97 1.72
CA LEU A 144 -40.55 0.53 1.51
C LEU A 144 -39.94 -0.18 2.73
N ARG A 145 -40.64 -0.29 3.85
CA ARG A 145 -40.13 -0.85 5.12
C ARG A 145 -38.85 -0.15 5.61
N VAL A 146 -38.82 1.17 5.51
CA VAL A 146 -37.75 1.99 6.09
C VAL A 146 -38.01 2.12 7.58
N SER A 147 -37.12 1.60 8.42
CA SER A 147 -37.31 1.55 9.88
C SER A 147 -37.04 2.89 10.58
N GLN A 148 -36.37 3.81 9.89
CA GLN A 148 -35.94 5.07 10.49
C GLN A 148 -36.91 6.21 10.11
N PRO A 149 -37.23 7.12 11.02
CA PRO A 149 -38.04 8.29 10.72
C PRO A 149 -37.24 9.22 9.78
N VAL A 150 -37.80 9.51 8.61
CA VAL A 150 -37.19 10.39 7.60
C VAL A 150 -37.90 11.75 7.62
N ARG A 151 -37.13 12.84 7.70
CA ARG A 151 -37.68 14.19 7.64
C ARG A 151 -37.51 14.76 6.24
N LEU A 152 -38.55 15.47 5.77
CA LEU A 152 -38.54 16.19 4.53
C LEU A 152 -38.33 17.69 4.81
N LEU A 153 -37.33 18.27 4.16
CA LEU A 153 -37.04 19.69 4.24
C LEU A 153 -36.85 20.28 2.83
N GLU A 154 -37.21 21.52 2.63
CA GLU A 154 -36.86 22.29 1.45
C GLU A 154 -35.65 23.18 1.73
N SER A 155 -34.77 23.37 0.76
CA SER A 155 -33.57 24.17 0.89
C SER A 155 -33.32 25.04 -0.34
N CYS A 156 -32.90 26.30 -0.11
CA CYS A 156 -32.47 27.20 -1.17
C CYS A 156 -31.02 26.97 -1.62
N PHE A 157 -30.28 26.07 -0.97
CA PHE A 157 -28.87 25.81 -1.28
C PHE A 157 -28.60 24.49 -1.98
N VAL A 158 -29.66 23.73 -2.32
CA VAL A 158 -29.51 22.47 -3.05
C VAL A 158 -30.22 22.58 -4.40
N ASP A 159 -29.56 22.09 -5.45
CA ASP A 159 -30.06 22.10 -6.82
C ASP A 159 -30.68 20.76 -7.23
N ALA A 160 -30.54 19.75 -6.40
CA ALA A 160 -31.10 18.41 -6.59
C ALA A 160 -31.51 17.79 -5.24
N PRO A 161 -32.43 16.83 -5.22
CA PRO A 161 -32.74 16.05 -4.05
C PRO A 161 -31.48 15.39 -3.48
N ILE A 162 -31.32 15.40 -2.17
CA ILE A 162 -30.19 14.76 -1.47
C ILE A 162 -30.63 14.19 -0.11
N VAL A 163 -30.07 13.05 0.24
CA VAL A 163 -30.26 12.45 1.58
C VAL A 163 -29.07 12.77 2.47
N LEU A 164 -29.32 13.29 3.65
CA LEU A 164 -28.30 13.63 4.64
C LEU A 164 -28.56 12.92 5.98
N GLY A 165 -27.51 12.38 6.58
CA GLY A 165 -27.55 11.76 7.90
C GLY A 165 -27.80 10.25 7.85
N HIS A 166 -27.39 9.56 8.90
CA HIS A 166 -27.50 8.10 9.00
C HIS A 166 -28.56 7.67 10.03
N LEU A 167 -28.44 8.15 11.27
CA LEU A 167 -29.39 7.76 12.35
C LEU A 167 -30.73 8.50 12.25
N ARG A 168 -30.73 9.69 11.73
CA ARG A 168 -31.92 10.53 11.47
C ARG A 168 -31.80 11.11 10.07
N PRO A 169 -32.14 10.31 9.04
CA PRO A 169 -32.04 10.75 7.67
C PRO A 169 -32.98 11.92 7.40
N VAL A 170 -32.48 12.88 6.63
CA VAL A 170 -33.22 14.05 6.17
C VAL A 170 -33.09 14.10 4.66
N ILE A 171 -34.22 14.16 3.97
CA ILE A 171 -34.27 14.44 2.54
C ILE A 171 -34.38 15.95 2.36
N LEU A 172 -33.42 16.55 1.67
CA LEU A 172 -33.47 17.94 1.27
C LEU A 172 -33.90 18.02 -0.18
N LEU A 173 -34.94 18.81 -0.45
CA LEU A 173 -35.40 19.11 -1.80
C LEU A 173 -35.10 20.56 -2.15
N PRO A 174 -34.82 20.88 -3.42
CA PRO A 174 -34.82 22.28 -3.89
C PRO A 174 -36.14 22.99 -3.63
N ILE A 175 -36.07 24.25 -3.20
CA ILE A 175 -37.30 25.08 -3.05
C ILE A 175 -38.06 25.12 -4.36
N GLY A 176 -39.39 24.97 -4.27
CA GLY A 176 -40.31 24.97 -5.42
C GLY A 176 -40.42 23.65 -6.16
N LEU A 177 -39.64 22.63 -5.80
CA LEU A 177 -39.77 21.31 -6.44
C LEU A 177 -41.16 20.69 -6.17
N LEU A 178 -41.64 20.84 -4.94
CA LEU A 178 -42.95 20.28 -4.52
C LEU A 178 -44.16 20.95 -5.18
N THR A 179 -43.99 22.15 -5.70
CA THR A 179 -45.04 22.89 -6.44
C THR A 179 -44.86 22.90 -7.96
N GLY A 180 -43.64 22.61 -8.42
CA GLY A 180 -43.27 22.67 -9.85
C GLY A 180 -43.45 21.36 -10.61
N LEU A 181 -43.68 20.23 -9.92
CA LEU A 181 -43.84 18.91 -10.51
C LEU A 181 -45.19 18.27 -10.20
N PRO A 182 -45.72 17.40 -11.08
CA PRO A 182 -46.84 16.53 -10.74
C PRO A 182 -46.56 15.66 -9.53
N ALA A 183 -47.57 15.44 -8.70
CA ALA A 183 -47.42 14.67 -7.44
C ALA A 183 -46.82 13.27 -7.67
N ALA A 184 -47.24 12.57 -8.75
CA ALA A 184 -46.70 11.26 -9.09
C ALA A 184 -45.18 11.27 -9.40
N GLN A 185 -44.66 12.34 -10.00
CA GLN A 185 -43.25 12.51 -10.30
C GLN A 185 -42.45 12.78 -8.98
N ILE A 186 -43.02 13.61 -8.09
CA ILE A 186 -42.43 13.87 -6.78
C ILE A 186 -42.35 12.57 -5.95
N GLU A 187 -43.43 11.76 -5.96
CA GLU A 187 -43.42 10.47 -5.27
C GLU A 187 -42.37 9.52 -5.84
N ALA A 188 -42.18 9.46 -7.14
CA ALA A 188 -41.15 8.64 -7.75
C ALA A 188 -39.72 9.10 -7.37
N ILE A 189 -39.49 10.41 -7.25
CA ILE A 189 -38.23 10.98 -6.74
C ILE A 189 -38.05 10.62 -5.28
N LEU A 190 -39.08 10.77 -4.43
CA LEU A 190 -39.01 10.41 -3.01
C LEU A 190 -38.76 8.91 -2.80
N LEU A 191 -39.34 8.04 -3.65
CA LEU A 191 -39.04 6.60 -3.63
C LEU A 191 -37.57 6.31 -3.95
N HIS A 192 -36.97 7.04 -4.87
CA HIS A 192 -35.53 6.92 -5.16
C HIS A 192 -34.68 7.32 -3.95
N GLU A 193 -34.98 8.46 -3.33
CA GLU A 193 -34.23 8.92 -2.14
C GLU A 193 -34.42 7.97 -0.95
N LEU A 194 -35.65 7.44 -0.76
CA LEU A 194 -35.91 6.42 0.26
C LEU A 194 -35.20 5.09 -0.03
N ALA A 195 -34.95 4.76 -1.31
CA ALA A 195 -34.16 3.58 -1.66
C ALA A 195 -32.72 3.69 -1.13
N HIS A 196 -32.09 4.86 -1.20
CA HIS A 196 -30.79 5.12 -0.59
C HIS A 196 -30.80 4.92 0.93
N VAL A 197 -31.83 5.41 1.61
CA VAL A 197 -32.00 5.22 3.06
C VAL A 197 -32.14 3.74 3.41
N ARG A 198 -33.05 3.03 2.72
CA ARG A 198 -33.32 1.60 2.94
C ARG A 198 -32.08 0.72 2.76
N ARG A 199 -31.23 1.07 1.80
CA ARG A 199 -30.02 0.31 1.44
C ARG A 199 -28.82 0.65 2.31
N HIS A 200 -28.94 1.63 3.19
CA HIS A 200 -27.82 2.15 3.97
C HIS A 200 -26.63 2.63 3.13
N ASP A 201 -26.90 3.23 1.95
CA ASP A 201 -25.88 3.67 1.00
C ASP A 201 -24.90 4.67 1.62
N TYR A 202 -25.28 5.34 2.72
CA TYR A 202 -24.40 6.18 3.50
C TYR A 202 -23.18 5.41 4.06
N LEU A 203 -23.39 4.18 4.57
CA LEU A 203 -22.28 3.37 5.10
C LEU A 203 -21.30 2.98 3.99
N VAL A 204 -21.83 2.61 2.82
CA VAL A 204 -21.00 2.30 1.67
C VAL A 204 -20.20 3.53 1.24
N ASN A 205 -20.82 4.71 1.20
CA ASN A 205 -20.13 5.97 0.93
C ASN A 205 -19.01 6.24 1.94
N LEU A 206 -19.23 5.97 3.21
CA LEU A 206 -18.20 6.17 4.24
C LEU A 206 -17.00 5.27 4.01
N VAL A 207 -17.23 3.96 3.74
CA VAL A 207 -16.17 3.01 3.41
C VAL A 207 -15.45 3.41 2.12
N GLN A 208 -16.20 3.82 1.07
CA GLN A 208 -15.60 4.32 -0.16
C GLN A 208 -14.66 5.50 0.09
N ARG A 209 -15.09 6.50 0.87
CA ARG A 209 -14.27 7.67 1.19
C ARG A 209 -13.03 7.30 2.00
N LEU A 210 -13.15 6.32 2.91
CA LEU A 210 -12.00 5.80 3.65
C LEU A 210 -10.98 5.18 2.70
N VAL A 211 -11.41 4.29 1.82
CA VAL A 211 -10.52 3.61 0.87
C VAL A 211 -9.97 4.59 -0.19
N GLU A 212 -10.82 5.46 -0.76
CA GLU A 212 -10.40 6.51 -1.69
C GLU A 212 -9.30 7.42 -1.09
N GLY A 213 -9.40 7.74 0.20
CA GLY A 213 -8.40 8.56 0.88
C GLY A 213 -7.08 7.84 1.09
N LEU A 214 -7.10 6.58 1.48
CA LEU A 214 -5.88 5.78 1.64
C LEU A 214 -5.18 5.50 0.30
N PHE A 215 -5.97 5.31 -0.76
CA PHE A 215 -5.50 5.01 -2.11
C PHE A 215 -5.78 6.14 -3.11
N PHE A 216 -5.66 7.40 -2.67
CA PHE A 216 -5.97 8.57 -3.50
C PHE A 216 -5.18 8.62 -4.82
N TYR A 217 -4.00 8.01 -4.84
CA TYR A 217 -3.11 7.92 -6.00
C TYR A 217 -3.47 6.76 -6.96
N HIS A 218 -4.41 5.87 -6.59
CA HIS A 218 -4.62 4.58 -7.27
C HIS A 218 -5.78 4.63 -8.27
N PRO A 219 -5.53 4.59 -9.59
CA PRO A 219 -6.60 4.75 -10.60
C PRO A 219 -7.64 3.63 -10.55
N ALA A 220 -7.25 2.38 -10.22
CA ALA A 220 -8.21 1.29 -10.13
C ALA A 220 -9.21 1.48 -8.97
N VAL A 221 -8.80 2.05 -7.84
CA VAL A 221 -9.70 2.37 -6.73
C VAL A 221 -10.73 3.42 -7.16
N TRP A 222 -10.32 4.44 -7.90
CA TRP A 222 -11.24 5.44 -8.45
C TRP A 222 -12.22 4.84 -9.45
N TRP A 223 -11.76 3.92 -10.29
CA TRP A 223 -12.62 3.21 -11.23
C TRP A 223 -13.63 2.31 -10.52
N ILE A 224 -13.21 1.48 -9.55
CA ILE A 224 -14.10 0.64 -8.74
C ILE A 224 -15.12 1.51 -8.02
N SER A 225 -14.71 2.61 -7.42
CA SER A 225 -15.59 3.57 -6.75
C SER A 225 -16.60 4.20 -7.72
N HIS A 226 -16.21 4.48 -8.97
CA HIS A 226 -17.12 4.94 -10.00
C HIS A 226 -18.17 3.89 -10.35
N VAL A 227 -17.75 2.62 -10.48
CA VAL A 227 -18.68 1.49 -10.72
C VAL A 227 -19.67 1.38 -9.55
N ILE A 228 -19.22 1.44 -8.30
CA ILE A 228 -20.11 1.39 -7.13
C ILE A 228 -21.15 2.51 -7.20
N ARG A 229 -20.74 3.75 -7.50
CA ARG A 229 -21.68 4.88 -7.63
C ARG A 229 -22.69 4.63 -8.73
N THR A 230 -22.25 4.19 -9.90
CA THR A 230 -23.14 3.93 -11.06
C THR A 230 -24.14 2.82 -10.75
N GLU A 231 -23.68 1.68 -10.23
CA GLU A 231 -24.58 0.55 -9.97
C GLU A 231 -25.50 0.80 -8.76
N ARG A 232 -25.08 1.65 -7.82
CA ARG A 232 -25.93 2.13 -6.74
C ARG A 232 -27.14 2.90 -7.27
N GLU A 233 -26.91 3.86 -8.16
CA GLU A 233 -27.98 4.61 -8.82
C GLU A 233 -28.91 3.67 -9.60
N ASN A 234 -28.34 2.75 -10.37
CA ASN A 234 -29.12 1.74 -11.11
C ASN A 234 -30.03 0.91 -10.19
N CYS A 235 -29.53 0.51 -9.02
CA CYS A 235 -30.33 -0.24 -8.04
C CYS A 235 -31.45 0.62 -7.41
N CYS A 236 -31.21 1.90 -7.15
CA CYS A 236 -32.21 2.80 -6.61
C CYS A 236 -33.28 3.13 -7.67
N ASP A 237 -32.86 3.30 -8.92
CA ASP A 237 -33.77 3.47 -10.06
C ASP A 237 -34.69 2.27 -10.21
N ASP A 238 -34.16 1.06 -10.23
CA ASP A 238 -34.93 -0.19 -10.34
C ASP A 238 -35.96 -0.30 -9.21
N LEU A 239 -35.60 0.10 -8.00
CA LEU A 239 -36.51 0.09 -6.85
C LEU A 239 -37.59 1.16 -7.00
N ALA A 240 -37.25 2.38 -7.42
CA ALA A 240 -38.19 3.46 -7.64
C ALA A 240 -39.20 3.09 -8.71
N VAL A 241 -38.77 2.53 -9.84
CA VAL A 241 -39.66 2.08 -10.92
C VAL A 241 -40.52 0.90 -10.48
N ALA A 242 -39.96 -0.07 -9.74
CA ALA A 242 -40.74 -1.21 -9.24
C ALA A 242 -41.88 -0.79 -8.31
N MET A 243 -41.71 0.32 -7.58
CA MET A 243 -42.68 0.83 -6.63
C MET A 243 -43.66 1.83 -7.25
N SER A 244 -43.20 2.67 -8.19
CA SER A 244 -44.07 3.63 -8.90
C SER A 244 -44.90 2.98 -10.02
N GLY A 245 -44.45 1.84 -10.55
CA GLY A 245 -45.08 1.09 -11.62
C GLY A 245 -44.91 1.70 -13.04
N ASP A 246 -44.30 2.89 -13.15
CA ASP A 246 -44.15 3.58 -14.42
C ASP A 246 -42.76 4.13 -14.66
N ALA A 247 -42.00 3.47 -15.55
CA ALA A 247 -40.65 3.85 -15.92
C ALA A 247 -40.59 5.17 -16.70
N HIS A 248 -41.64 5.48 -17.50
CA HIS A 248 -41.72 6.72 -18.29
C HIS A 248 -41.94 7.93 -17.38
N LEU A 249 -42.84 7.80 -16.41
CA LEU A 249 -43.09 8.83 -15.41
C LEU A 249 -41.80 9.14 -14.61
N TYR A 250 -41.09 8.11 -14.17
CA TYR A 250 -39.82 8.31 -13.42
C TYR A 250 -38.73 8.90 -14.31
N ALA A 251 -38.55 8.44 -15.54
CA ALA A 251 -37.59 8.99 -16.48
C ALA A 251 -37.87 10.48 -16.79
N SER A 252 -39.16 10.86 -16.95
CA SER A 252 -39.52 12.26 -17.14
C SER A 252 -39.20 13.14 -15.92
N ALA A 253 -39.42 12.62 -14.71
CA ALA A 253 -39.01 13.31 -13.49
C ALA A 253 -37.49 13.55 -13.41
N LEU A 254 -36.66 12.54 -13.77
CA LEU A 254 -35.22 12.67 -13.86
C LEU A 254 -34.79 13.70 -14.91
N ALA A 255 -35.47 13.76 -16.04
CA ALA A 255 -35.19 14.76 -17.11
C ALA A 255 -35.42 16.19 -16.63
N VAL A 256 -36.52 16.44 -15.89
CA VAL A 256 -36.80 17.77 -15.31
C VAL A 256 -35.80 18.15 -14.24
N LEU A 257 -35.41 17.21 -13.36
CA LEU A 257 -34.39 17.47 -12.37
C LEU A 257 -33.05 17.85 -13.00
N GLU A 258 -32.64 17.16 -14.08
CA GLU A 258 -31.39 17.46 -14.78
C GLU A 258 -31.46 18.80 -15.51
N ALA A 259 -32.61 19.15 -16.13
CA ALA A 259 -32.81 20.44 -16.77
C ALA A 259 -32.72 21.60 -15.75
N ASN A 260 -33.35 21.44 -14.58
CA ASN A 260 -33.27 22.44 -13.52
C ASN A 260 -31.83 22.62 -12.99
N ARG A 261 -31.09 21.50 -12.83
CA ARG A 261 -29.67 21.54 -12.39
C ARG A 261 -28.77 22.24 -13.42
N GLN A 262 -29.00 22.00 -14.71
CA GLN A 262 -28.24 22.67 -15.78
C GLN A 262 -28.55 24.16 -15.86
N SER A 263 -29.77 24.57 -15.56
CA SER A 263 -30.16 25.98 -15.52
C SER A 263 -29.49 26.74 -14.38
N ALA A 264 -29.32 26.10 -13.23
CA ALA A 264 -28.63 26.68 -12.06
C ALA A 264 -27.11 26.80 -12.26
N ASN A 265 -26.49 25.90 -13.03
CA ASN A 265 -25.03 25.80 -13.20
C ASN A 265 -24.51 26.17 -14.59
N ARG A 266 -25.11 27.18 -15.26
CA ARG A 266 -24.80 27.52 -16.66
C ARG A 266 -23.33 27.78 -16.99
N GLU A 267 -22.48 28.14 -16.01
CA GLU A 267 -21.09 28.52 -16.28
C GLU A 267 -20.07 27.39 -16.11
N LEU A 268 -20.39 26.26 -15.43
CA LEU A 268 -19.41 25.20 -15.10
C LEU A 268 -19.76 23.79 -15.61
N ALA A 269 -20.94 23.60 -16.20
CA ALA A 269 -21.52 22.24 -16.40
C ALA A 269 -21.32 21.62 -17.79
N LEU A 270 -20.58 22.24 -18.71
CA LEU A 270 -20.51 21.77 -20.12
C LEU A 270 -19.73 20.44 -20.34
N ALA A 271 -19.04 19.90 -19.35
CA ALA A 271 -18.12 18.80 -19.65
C ALA A 271 -18.30 17.46 -18.88
N ALA A 272 -18.97 17.38 -17.74
CA ALA A 272 -18.72 16.22 -16.89
C ALA A 272 -19.89 15.35 -16.44
N THR A 273 -21.16 15.79 -16.45
CA THR A 273 -22.24 15.08 -15.74
C THR A 273 -23.49 14.72 -16.56
N GLY A 274 -23.75 15.34 -17.68
CA GLY A 274 -24.96 15.07 -18.52
C GLY A 274 -25.04 13.63 -19.04
N GLY A 275 -23.92 12.96 -19.26
CA GLY A 275 -23.88 11.59 -19.77
C GLY A 275 -24.38 10.50 -18.80
N SER A 276 -24.37 10.75 -17.50
CA SER A 276 -24.81 9.78 -16.48
C SER A 276 -26.33 9.63 -16.43
N VAL A 277 -27.05 10.75 -16.37
CA VAL A 277 -28.56 10.74 -16.33
C VAL A 277 -29.13 10.20 -17.61
N VAL A 278 -28.59 10.61 -18.77
CA VAL A 278 -29.03 10.08 -20.07
C VAL A 278 -28.88 8.55 -20.15
N LYS A 279 -27.76 8.00 -19.68
CA LYS A 279 -27.58 6.54 -19.64
C LYS A 279 -28.57 5.85 -18.70
N ARG A 280 -28.90 6.44 -17.55
CA ARG A 280 -29.95 5.95 -16.64
C ARG A 280 -31.31 5.92 -17.34
N MET A 281 -31.69 7.02 -17.95
CA MET A 281 -32.97 7.13 -18.73
C MET A 281 -33.02 6.09 -19.85
N GLN A 282 -31.97 5.96 -20.67
CA GLN A 282 -31.91 4.95 -21.74
C GLN A 282 -32.08 3.53 -21.18
N ARG A 283 -31.44 3.20 -20.07
CA ARG A 283 -31.58 1.90 -19.42
C ARG A 283 -32.99 1.62 -18.95
N LEU A 284 -33.68 2.63 -18.42
CA LEU A 284 -35.05 2.52 -17.91
C LEU A 284 -36.08 2.38 -19.02
N LEU A 285 -35.89 3.15 -20.09
CA LEU A 285 -36.88 3.19 -21.21
C LEU A 285 -36.69 2.06 -22.21
N TYR A 286 -35.45 1.53 -22.36
CA TYR A 286 -35.14 0.51 -23.34
C TYR A 286 -34.52 -0.77 -22.73
N PRO A 287 -35.22 -1.45 -21.80
CA PRO A 287 -34.65 -2.61 -21.11
C PRO A 287 -34.38 -3.81 -22.03
N LYS A 288 -35.06 -3.90 -23.19
CA LYS A 288 -34.96 -5.03 -24.15
C LYS A 288 -33.63 -5.06 -24.92
N CYS A 289 -32.95 -3.94 -25.08
CA CYS A 289 -31.64 -3.91 -25.73
C CYS A 289 -30.52 -4.53 -24.83
N THR A 290 -30.80 -4.76 -23.55
CA THR A 290 -29.83 -5.27 -22.55
C THR A 290 -30.10 -6.73 -22.13
N ALA A 291 -31.23 -7.34 -22.55
CA ALA A 291 -31.77 -8.57 -21.96
C ALA A 291 -31.34 -9.91 -22.60
N ALA A 292 -30.53 -9.95 -23.65
CA ALA A 292 -30.37 -11.15 -24.50
C ALA A 292 -29.09 -11.99 -24.28
N ALA A 293 -28.33 -11.83 -23.19
CA ALA A 293 -27.22 -12.76 -22.89
C ALA A 293 -27.55 -13.61 -21.68
N LYS A 294 -27.47 -14.91 -21.83
CA LYS A 294 -27.51 -15.86 -20.72
C LYS A 294 -26.44 -15.50 -19.69
N GLU A 295 -26.81 -15.41 -18.42
CA GLU A 295 -25.83 -15.30 -17.33
C GLU A 295 -24.89 -16.52 -17.41
N SER A 296 -23.67 -16.28 -17.86
CA SER A 296 -22.63 -17.30 -17.88
C SER A 296 -21.84 -17.20 -16.58
N TRP A 297 -21.76 -18.28 -15.84
CA TRP A 297 -20.93 -18.39 -14.63
C TRP A 297 -19.45 -18.55 -14.96
N ALA A 298 -19.10 -18.85 -16.23
CA ALA A 298 -17.73 -19.09 -16.65
C ALA A 298 -16.75 -17.95 -16.32
N PRO A 299 -17.06 -16.65 -16.62
CA PRO A 299 -16.16 -15.58 -16.24
C PRO A 299 -16.09 -15.34 -14.71
N PHE A 300 -17.16 -15.66 -13.96
CA PHE A 300 -17.10 -15.61 -12.49
C PHE A 300 -16.12 -16.65 -11.95
N VAL A 301 -16.24 -17.90 -12.43
CA VAL A 301 -15.33 -18.99 -12.06
C VAL A 301 -13.90 -18.67 -12.49
N MET A 302 -13.71 -18.19 -13.71
CA MET A 302 -12.39 -17.75 -14.20
C MET A 302 -11.80 -16.62 -13.35
N THR A 303 -12.61 -15.67 -12.93
CA THR A 303 -12.19 -14.55 -12.06
C THR A 303 -11.78 -15.06 -10.68
N VAL A 304 -12.55 -15.95 -10.08
CA VAL A 304 -12.23 -16.58 -8.79
C VAL A 304 -10.95 -17.42 -8.90
N ILE A 305 -10.79 -18.18 -9.97
CA ILE A 305 -9.56 -18.97 -10.23
C ILE A 305 -8.37 -18.01 -10.41
N LEU A 306 -8.49 -16.96 -11.20
CA LEU A 306 -7.43 -15.98 -11.41
C LEU A 306 -7.04 -15.26 -10.11
N MET A 307 -8.00 -14.91 -9.27
CA MET A 307 -7.76 -14.31 -7.95
C MET A 307 -7.09 -15.28 -6.99
N THR A 308 -7.56 -16.53 -6.94
CA THR A 308 -6.94 -17.54 -6.05
C THR A 308 -5.54 -17.92 -6.53
N THR A 309 -5.31 -18.07 -7.83
CA THR A 309 -3.97 -18.33 -8.37
C THR A 309 -3.03 -17.13 -8.17
N ALA A 310 -3.50 -15.91 -8.36
CA ALA A 310 -2.70 -14.70 -8.08
C ALA A 310 -2.35 -14.57 -6.59
N THR A 311 -3.29 -14.83 -5.68
CA THR A 311 -3.03 -14.80 -4.24
C THR A 311 -2.13 -15.94 -3.75
N LEU A 312 -2.16 -17.10 -4.41
CA LEU A 312 -1.28 -18.23 -4.11
C LEU A 312 0.11 -18.11 -4.78
N ALA A 313 0.20 -17.49 -5.95
CA ALA A 313 1.47 -17.27 -6.65
C ALA A 313 2.28 -16.10 -6.05
N LEU A 314 1.64 -15.11 -5.44
CA LEU A 314 2.29 -13.97 -4.80
C LEU A 314 3.30 -14.35 -3.70
N PRO A 315 3.03 -15.33 -2.80
CA PRO A 315 4.02 -15.79 -1.84
C PRO A 315 5.26 -16.39 -2.51
N ALA A 316 5.09 -17.14 -3.60
CA ALA A 316 6.19 -17.78 -4.30
C ALA A 316 7.16 -16.78 -4.94
N TRP A 317 6.68 -15.64 -5.42
CA TRP A 317 7.52 -14.56 -5.97
C TRP A 317 8.21 -13.73 -4.86
N GLN A 318 7.58 -13.57 -3.71
CA GLN A 318 8.15 -12.83 -2.57
C GLN A 318 9.13 -13.67 -1.75
N THR A 319 9.03 -14.99 -1.79
CA THR A 319 10.00 -15.92 -1.18
C THR A 319 11.23 -16.16 -2.06
N ALA A 320 11.26 -15.61 -3.26
CA ALA A 320 12.43 -15.64 -4.16
C ALA A 320 13.48 -14.54 -3.85
N ALA A 321 13.36 -13.79 -2.77
CA ALA A 321 14.54 -13.22 -2.14
C ALA A 321 15.38 -14.41 -1.66
N PRO A 322 16.68 -14.53 -2.05
CA PRO A 322 17.49 -15.66 -1.64
C PRO A 322 17.42 -15.74 -0.10
N ALA A 323 16.84 -16.82 0.40
CA ALA A 323 16.86 -17.07 1.82
C ALA A 323 18.32 -16.99 2.23
N VAL A 324 18.64 -16.14 3.21
CA VAL A 324 20.00 -16.07 3.78
C VAL A 324 20.22 -17.42 4.43
N THR A 325 20.70 -18.37 3.64
CA THR A 325 21.09 -19.69 4.16
C THR A 325 22.36 -19.52 5.00
N PRO A 326 22.63 -20.37 5.97
CA PRO A 326 23.90 -20.34 6.70
C PRO A 326 25.12 -20.32 5.76
N TYR A 327 24.99 -20.90 4.57
CA TYR A 327 26.03 -20.99 3.56
C TYR A 327 26.24 -19.67 2.79
N THR A 328 25.17 -18.94 2.48
CA THR A 328 25.26 -17.60 1.86
C THR A 328 25.84 -16.60 2.87
N LYS A 329 25.49 -16.76 4.15
CA LYS A 329 26.10 -15.98 5.21
C LYS A 329 27.59 -16.28 5.30
N TRP A 330 27.98 -17.55 5.34
CA TRP A 330 29.38 -17.97 5.47
C TRP A 330 30.25 -17.37 4.34
N VAL A 331 29.87 -17.52 3.07
CA VAL A 331 30.66 -17.05 1.94
C VAL A 331 30.63 -15.54 1.76
N ASN A 332 29.55 -14.89 2.17
CA ASN A 332 29.36 -13.45 1.99
C ASN A 332 29.66 -12.65 3.27
N GLU A 333 29.70 -13.28 4.42
CA GLU A 333 29.88 -12.64 5.72
C GLU A 333 31.07 -13.23 6.46
N ASP A 334 31.17 -14.52 6.64
CA ASP A 334 32.11 -15.11 7.57
C ASP A 334 33.57 -15.23 7.05
N VAL A 335 33.82 -15.32 5.75
CA VAL A 335 35.16 -15.60 5.23
C VAL A 335 35.63 -14.71 4.06
N VAL A 336 34.88 -13.73 3.65
CA VAL A 336 35.14 -12.99 2.43
C VAL A 336 36.42 -12.13 2.44
N TYR A 337 37.00 -11.71 3.58
CA TYR A 337 38.34 -11.08 3.60
C TYR A 337 39.48 -12.09 3.48
N ILE A 338 39.20 -13.37 3.61
CA ILE A 338 40.19 -14.43 3.58
C ILE A 338 39.95 -15.50 2.51
N ILE A 339 38.78 -15.51 1.86
CA ILE A 339 38.47 -16.42 0.76
C ILE A 339 39.04 -15.87 -0.55
N THR A 340 39.67 -16.72 -1.34
CA THR A 340 40.13 -16.34 -2.68
C THR A 340 39.00 -16.35 -3.69
N ALA A 341 39.16 -15.62 -4.80
CA ALA A 341 38.17 -15.59 -5.88
C ALA A 341 37.87 -16.99 -6.46
N GLN A 342 38.91 -17.87 -6.51
CA GLN A 342 38.76 -19.26 -6.98
C GLN A 342 37.97 -20.11 -6.00
N GLU A 343 38.27 -20.06 -4.70
CA GLU A 343 37.56 -20.77 -3.65
C GLU A 343 36.09 -20.34 -3.59
N ARG A 344 35.83 -19.02 -3.71
CA ARG A 344 34.49 -18.49 -3.75
C ARG A 344 33.70 -19.01 -4.94
N ALA A 345 34.29 -19.00 -6.13
CA ALA A 345 33.63 -19.51 -7.35
C ALA A 345 33.35 -21.01 -7.21
N ALA A 346 34.30 -21.78 -6.64
CA ALA A 346 34.10 -23.20 -6.37
C ALA A 346 32.95 -23.45 -5.40
N PHE A 347 32.88 -22.71 -4.28
CA PHE A 347 31.80 -22.82 -3.30
C PHE A 347 30.43 -22.49 -3.85
N LEU A 348 30.31 -21.45 -4.67
CA LEU A 348 29.03 -21.02 -5.28
C LEU A 348 28.49 -22.04 -6.30
N ASN A 349 29.34 -22.86 -6.89
CA ASN A 349 28.95 -23.93 -7.81
C ASN A 349 28.46 -25.21 -7.10
N LEU A 350 28.64 -25.32 -5.78
CA LEU A 350 28.17 -26.47 -5.00
C LEU A 350 26.65 -26.43 -4.85
N THR A 351 26.01 -27.56 -5.11
CA THR A 351 24.54 -27.64 -5.12
C THR A 351 23.95 -28.24 -3.87
N THR A 352 24.71 -29.11 -3.17
CA THR A 352 24.22 -29.84 -1.99
C THR A 352 24.84 -29.35 -0.69
N ASP A 353 24.07 -29.43 0.40
CA ASP A 353 24.55 -29.04 1.73
C ASP A 353 25.72 -29.88 2.26
N PRO A 354 25.79 -31.19 2.05
CA PRO A 354 26.98 -31.98 2.40
C PRO A 354 28.25 -31.51 1.71
N GLU A 355 28.20 -31.18 0.42
CA GLU A 355 29.35 -30.65 -0.34
C GLU A 355 29.80 -29.30 0.23
N ARG A 356 28.87 -28.42 0.55
CA ARG A 356 29.16 -27.11 1.17
C ARG A 356 29.82 -27.26 2.55
N ASN A 357 29.29 -28.14 3.39
CA ASN A 357 29.86 -28.43 4.70
C ASN A 357 31.30 -28.97 4.58
N HIS A 358 31.51 -29.93 3.68
CA HIS A 358 32.84 -30.48 3.42
C HIS A 358 33.81 -29.40 2.92
N PHE A 359 33.37 -28.52 2.03
CA PHE A 359 34.17 -27.39 1.57
C PHE A 359 34.58 -26.46 2.72
N ILE A 360 33.64 -26.13 3.60
CA ILE A 360 33.89 -25.28 4.78
C ILE A 360 34.91 -25.93 5.71
N GLU A 361 34.82 -27.24 5.95
CA GLU A 361 35.79 -28.00 6.73
C GLU A 361 37.18 -27.95 6.10
N GLN A 362 37.28 -28.24 4.81
CA GLN A 362 38.55 -28.20 4.08
C GLN A 362 39.16 -26.79 4.02
N PHE A 363 38.33 -25.76 3.90
CA PHE A 363 38.73 -24.35 3.90
C PHE A 363 39.49 -23.99 5.21
N TRP A 364 38.98 -24.43 6.35
CA TRP A 364 39.60 -24.19 7.66
C TRP A 364 40.79 -25.11 7.91
N LEU A 365 40.73 -26.37 7.51
CA LEU A 365 41.85 -27.30 7.63
C LEU A 365 43.11 -26.84 6.86
N GLN A 366 42.92 -26.29 5.66
CA GLN A 366 44.04 -25.73 4.88
C GLN A 366 44.71 -24.50 5.53
N ARG A 367 44.00 -23.83 6.41
CA ARG A 367 44.46 -22.64 7.11
C ARG A 367 44.86 -22.88 8.56
N ASP A 368 44.85 -24.13 8.98
CA ASP A 368 45.24 -24.53 10.33
C ASP A 368 46.76 -24.44 10.52
N PRO A 369 47.26 -23.57 11.43
CA PRO A 369 48.69 -23.42 11.65
C PRO A 369 49.30 -24.62 12.41
N THR A 370 48.48 -25.41 13.14
CA THR A 370 48.93 -26.55 13.95
C THR A 370 48.09 -27.80 13.64
N PRO A 371 48.27 -28.40 12.43
CA PRO A 371 47.51 -29.58 12.04
C PRO A 371 47.72 -30.74 13.03
N GLY A 372 46.62 -31.20 13.62
CA GLY A 372 46.66 -32.30 14.60
C GLY A 372 46.18 -31.95 16.01
N THR A 373 45.90 -30.68 16.27
CA THR A 373 45.14 -30.24 17.44
C THR A 373 43.63 -30.28 17.16
N PRO A 374 42.78 -30.49 18.18
CA PRO A 374 41.30 -30.51 17.96
C PRO A 374 40.74 -29.11 17.67
N GLU A 375 41.48 -28.06 17.92
CA GLU A 375 41.07 -26.66 17.73
C GLU A 375 41.88 -26.03 16.60
N ASN A 376 41.23 -25.27 15.73
CA ASN A 376 41.88 -24.53 14.65
C ASN A 376 42.05 -23.08 15.08
N GLU A 377 43.25 -22.71 15.46
CA GLU A 377 43.57 -21.41 16.05
C GLU A 377 43.34 -20.25 15.07
N MET A 378 43.56 -20.47 13.79
CA MET A 378 43.28 -19.45 12.76
C MET A 378 41.80 -19.16 12.66
N LYS A 379 40.96 -20.18 12.69
CA LYS A 379 39.51 -20.05 12.69
C LYS A 379 39.01 -19.28 13.92
N GLU A 380 39.46 -19.67 15.11
CA GLU A 380 39.03 -19.03 16.34
C GLU A 380 39.46 -17.56 16.40
N GLU A 381 40.74 -17.29 16.04
CA GLU A 381 41.25 -15.93 16.00
C GLU A 381 40.49 -15.06 14.99
N HIS A 382 40.24 -15.59 13.81
CA HIS A 382 39.46 -14.88 12.78
C HIS A 382 38.08 -14.49 13.31
N TYR A 383 37.39 -15.40 13.91
CA TYR A 383 36.07 -15.16 14.49
C TYR A 383 36.12 -14.23 15.71
N ARG A 384 37.14 -14.25 16.49
CA ARG A 384 37.36 -13.32 17.61
C ARG A 384 37.58 -11.90 17.13
N ARG A 385 38.40 -11.69 16.08
CA ARG A 385 38.66 -10.37 15.49
C ARG A 385 37.38 -9.72 14.95
N ILE A 386 36.51 -10.50 14.38
CA ILE A 386 35.27 -10.03 13.84
C ILE A 386 34.26 -9.68 14.94
N ALA A 387 34.18 -10.47 15.98
CA ALA A 387 33.39 -10.14 17.16
C ALA A 387 33.88 -8.83 17.80
N TYR A 388 35.19 -8.64 17.91
CA TYR A 388 35.76 -7.41 18.41
C TYR A 388 35.42 -6.21 17.53
N SER A 389 35.56 -6.36 16.21
CA SER A 389 35.23 -5.30 15.23
C SER A 389 33.77 -4.88 15.33
N ASN A 390 32.85 -5.84 15.45
CA ASN A 390 31.44 -5.56 15.60
C ASN A 390 31.10 -4.84 16.93
N ASN A 391 31.80 -5.15 17.98
CA ASN A 391 31.57 -4.50 19.27
C ASN A 391 32.19 -3.09 19.35
N ARG A 392 33.34 -2.88 18.68
CA ARG A 392 34.16 -1.67 18.88
C ARG A 392 33.96 -0.62 17.80
N PHE A 393 33.70 -1.03 16.56
CA PHE A 393 33.70 -0.14 15.40
C PHE A 393 32.34 0.03 14.74
N ALA A 394 31.25 -0.54 15.29
CA ALA A 394 29.91 -0.32 14.77
C ALA A 394 29.45 1.11 15.04
N GLU A 395 29.15 1.87 13.98
CA GLU A 395 28.54 3.20 14.04
C GLU A 395 27.29 3.24 13.13
N SER A 396 27.39 3.68 11.89
CA SER A 396 26.26 3.69 10.94
C SER A 396 26.02 2.33 10.27
N VAL A 397 27.06 1.51 10.19
CA VAL A 397 27.04 0.14 9.68
C VAL A 397 27.61 -0.82 10.72
N ALA A 398 27.48 -2.13 10.50
CA ALA A 398 28.09 -3.11 11.38
C ALA A 398 29.60 -2.93 11.40
N GLY A 399 30.22 -3.10 12.58
CA GLY A 399 31.64 -2.75 12.78
C GLY A 399 32.61 -3.47 11.86
N TRP A 400 32.27 -4.66 11.40
CA TRP A 400 33.06 -5.41 10.43
C TRP A 400 33.02 -4.80 9.02
N GLN A 401 31.95 -4.08 8.64
CA GLN A 401 31.81 -3.39 7.35
C GLN A 401 32.58 -2.06 7.32
N THR A 402 33.03 -1.58 8.48
CA THR A 402 33.82 -0.36 8.56
C THR A 402 35.25 -0.60 8.08
N ASP A 403 35.90 0.45 7.59
CA ASP A 403 37.31 0.35 7.16
C ASP A 403 38.23 -0.06 8.33
N ARG A 404 37.96 0.42 9.56
CA ARG A 404 38.67 -0.02 10.77
C ARG A 404 38.44 -1.50 11.04
N GLY A 405 37.24 -1.99 10.94
CA GLY A 405 36.90 -3.40 11.11
C GLY A 405 37.60 -4.29 10.09
N ARG A 406 37.60 -3.90 8.82
CA ARG A 406 38.31 -4.61 7.75
C ARG A 406 39.77 -4.76 8.05
N ILE A 407 40.48 -3.68 8.35
CA ILE A 407 41.92 -3.68 8.65
C ILE A 407 42.20 -4.54 9.88
N TYR A 408 41.38 -4.43 10.95
CA TYR A 408 41.55 -5.22 12.18
C TYR A 408 41.35 -6.73 11.93
N ILE A 409 40.38 -7.10 11.08
CA ILE A 409 40.12 -8.52 10.79
C ILE A 409 41.28 -9.11 9.98
N VAL A 410 41.73 -8.39 8.95
CA VAL A 410 42.78 -8.89 8.05
C VAL A 410 44.14 -8.94 8.73
N TYR A 411 44.54 -7.86 9.38
CA TYR A 411 45.90 -7.69 9.87
C TYR A 411 46.04 -7.91 11.39
N GLY A 412 44.90 -7.96 12.13
CA GLY A 412 44.88 -8.06 13.58
C GLY A 412 44.95 -6.72 14.28
N PRO A 413 45.12 -6.74 15.62
CA PRO A 413 45.24 -5.52 16.39
C PRO A 413 46.51 -4.76 16.00
N PRO A 414 46.43 -3.40 15.87
CA PRO A 414 47.63 -2.59 15.66
C PRO A 414 48.51 -2.62 16.91
N ASP A 415 49.81 -2.42 16.75
CA ASP A 415 50.76 -2.32 17.85
C ASP A 415 50.54 -1.03 18.64
N GLU A 416 50.26 0.08 17.96
CA GLU A 416 49.98 1.38 18.57
C GLU A 416 48.79 2.07 17.82
N ILE A 417 48.00 2.84 18.57
CA ILE A 417 46.92 3.67 18.03
C ILE A 417 47.15 5.10 18.52
N GLU A 418 47.33 6.02 17.58
CA GLU A 418 47.32 7.46 17.82
C GLU A 418 45.98 8.04 17.43
N SER A 419 45.20 8.56 18.40
CA SER A 419 43.83 9.05 18.17
C SER A 419 43.74 10.56 18.41
N HIS A 420 43.16 11.27 17.45
CA HIS A 420 42.95 12.72 17.48
C HIS A 420 41.47 13.07 17.39
N PRO A 421 40.71 12.95 18.49
CA PRO A 421 39.25 13.12 18.48
C PRO A 421 38.79 14.56 18.17
N SER A 422 39.66 15.56 18.41
CA SER A 422 39.37 16.98 18.09
C SER A 422 39.85 17.42 16.71
N GLY A 423 40.36 16.52 15.87
CA GLY A 423 40.85 16.80 14.54
C GLY A 423 42.26 17.38 14.43
N GLY A 424 42.76 18.09 15.46
CA GLY A 424 44.10 18.70 15.45
C GLY A 424 44.37 19.53 14.21
N GLU A 425 45.44 19.18 13.46
CA GLU A 425 45.79 19.83 12.19
C GLU A 425 44.80 19.52 11.05
N ARG A 426 43.99 18.46 11.18
CA ARG A 426 42.93 18.08 10.23
C ARG A 426 41.58 18.53 10.78
N ARG A 427 40.66 18.93 9.87
CA ARG A 427 39.33 19.43 10.23
C ARG A 427 38.44 18.39 10.94
N ASN A 428 38.66 17.10 10.66
CA ASN A 428 37.87 15.98 11.14
C ASN A 428 38.64 15.11 12.13
N PRO A 429 38.02 14.41 13.09
CA PRO A 429 38.65 13.41 13.93
C PRO A 429 39.37 12.35 13.08
N TRP A 430 40.53 11.90 13.54
CA TRP A 430 41.31 10.91 12.79
C TRP A 430 42.09 10.00 13.76
N GLU A 431 42.46 8.81 13.26
CA GLU A 431 43.25 7.80 13.97
C GLU A 431 44.32 7.25 13.04
N ASP A 432 45.59 7.12 13.57
CA ASP A 432 46.67 6.40 12.92
C ASP A 432 46.91 5.09 13.67
N TRP A 433 46.81 4.00 12.92
CA TRP A 433 47.12 2.66 13.41
C TRP A 433 48.49 2.24 12.94
N MET A 434 49.41 2.02 13.85
CA MET A 434 50.78 1.64 13.54
C MET A 434 50.98 0.13 13.75
N TYR A 435 51.55 -0.50 12.74
CA TYR A 435 51.97 -1.91 12.76
C TYR A 435 53.46 -1.98 12.57
N HIS A 436 54.17 -2.67 13.48
CA HIS A 436 55.60 -2.87 13.37
C HIS A 436 55.96 -3.72 12.14
N TYR A 437 55.11 -4.71 11.84
CA TYR A 437 55.26 -5.56 10.66
C TYR A 437 53.90 -6.14 10.22
N ILE A 438 53.61 -6.03 8.94
CA ILE A 438 52.50 -6.71 8.28
C ILE A 438 53.07 -7.65 7.22
N GLY A 439 52.74 -8.95 7.31
CA GLY A 439 53.16 -9.95 6.32
C GLY A 439 52.63 -9.58 4.92
N GLY A 440 53.53 -9.55 3.94
CA GLY A 440 53.20 -9.17 2.57
C GLY A 440 53.13 -7.67 2.26
N VAL A 441 53.14 -6.78 3.27
CA VAL A 441 53.11 -5.32 3.09
C VAL A 441 54.45 -4.68 3.47
N GLY A 442 54.99 -5.01 4.66
CA GLY A 442 56.29 -4.46 5.06
C GLY A 442 56.44 -4.16 6.56
N LYS A 443 57.45 -3.35 6.90
CA LYS A 443 57.72 -2.88 8.24
C LYS A 443 57.30 -1.43 8.44
N ARG A 444 56.84 -1.07 9.67
CA ARG A 444 56.38 0.27 10.07
C ARG A 444 55.20 0.78 9.17
N VAL A 445 54.20 -0.04 9.04
CA VAL A 445 53.00 0.31 8.24
C VAL A 445 52.09 1.18 9.12
N ILE A 446 51.66 2.33 8.55
CA ILE A 446 50.71 3.24 9.18
C ILE A 446 49.44 3.26 8.34
N VAL A 447 48.31 3.01 8.97
CA VAL A 447 46.99 3.10 8.34
C VAL A 447 46.23 4.24 8.99
N THR A 448 45.90 5.26 8.19
CA THR A 448 45.20 6.46 8.66
C THR A 448 43.68 6.36 8.35
N PHE A 449 42.89 6.60 9.38
CA PHE A 449 41.43 6.68 9.30
C PHE A 449 40.97 8.09 9.62
N VAL A 450 40.10 8.67 8.81
CA VAL A 450 39.50 10.00 9.03
C VAL A 450 37.98 9.85 9.16
N LYS A 451 37.39 10.51 10.15
CA LYS A 451 35.94 10.45 10.36
C LYS A 451 35.21 11.34 9.35
N GLU A 452 34.45 10.71 8.45
CA GLU A 452 33.62 11.36 7.45
C GLU A 452 32.16 10.89 7.59
N THR A 453 31.20 11.83 7.63
CA THR A 453 29.74 11.55 7.66
C THR A 453 29.27 10.43 8.61
N GLY A 454 29.93 10.30 9.77
CA GLY A 454 29.56 9.35 10.82
C GLY A 454 30.51 8.17 10.99
N ASP A 455 31.22 7.71 9.95
CA ASP A 455 32.15 6.58 10.00
C ASP A 455 33.61 7.00 9.76
N TYR A 456 34.55 6.19 10.26
CA TYR A 456 35.96 6.35 9.95
C TYR A 456 36.30 5.69 8.62
N ARG A 457 36.79 6.48 7.65
CA ARG A 457 37.20 6.03 6.32
C ARG A 457 38.70 5.97 6.21
N GLN A 458 39.22 4.92 5.63
CA GLN A 458 40.64 4.78 5.32
C GLN A 458 41.04 5.78 4.23
N THR A 459 42.05 6.60 4.50
CA THR A 459 42.52 7.65 3.56
C THR A 459 43.76 7.24 2.77
N ARG A 460 44.44 6.17 3.17
CA ARG A 460 45.63 5.67 2.50
C ARG A 460 45.75 4.16 2.66
N ASP A 461 45.94 3.46 1.56
CA ASP A 461 46.23 2.03 1.59
C ASP A 461 47.59 1.79 2.27
N PRO A 462 47.75 0.71 3.06
CA PRO A 462 49.03 0.33 3.63
C PRO A 462 49.99 -0.03 2.48
N HIS A 463 51.04 0.72 2.35
CA HIS A 463 52.15 0.45 1.42
C HIS A 463 53.36 -0.06 2.18
#